data_b557b1126b78dc987edc75698cac073b
#
_entry.id   b557b1126b78dc987edc75698cac073b
#
_cell.length_a   1.000
_cell.length_b   1.000
_cell.length_c   1.000
_cell.angle_alpha   90.00
_cell.angle_beta   90.00
_cell.angle_gamma   90.00
#
_symmetry.space_group_name_H-M   'P 1'
#
loop_
_entity.id
_entity.type
_entity.pdbx_description
1 polymer ?
#
loop_
_entity_poly.entity_id
_entity_poly.type
_entity_poly.pdbx_seq_one_letter_code
_entity_poly.pdbx_strand_id
1 'polypeptide(L)'
;VKTDKVAKDMENNARTETIKDDNKMQFAEKYFTNLEKEPTSDDFGRPANKWTYKNTEIGTYVDYSLMVAEYVGGVSGKEVYNKLGKTAVEKYDLTVTVDGNADKDVLKAIAKDNKDDLTGTDTGVLTQVFVDDDNKAAAVVEINTYLGIADSDYSAKKDEAQFTVWGLYKDGKTYKKTVVKDGKATTDESASFPVSGEDFDVSKVEEDDAYLFTVAGGEVQTFVPAETIKDTEITSFKKGSNVTVGGTKYEFNAAAYFDAKALKVYTGLNDSKGDTAINLKDTTYNVYLDTYGNLIGLEEVDAVDNYVFITGADASSSNLATKTTDANAIFLDGTSKIIEVSNTKGDSVDDKAIVNEWFTYTVDKNGVYTLKTIVSDTFDHDNNKVGQKHQKAVAEIDKKHVTLNGNGDFDKVYGNANSIYLTASLKKVTKTGNKNYAVISGIDNVTTGVKNASIKTWTETQAQTDADKDLKAKDWTGTSYGVYTLFKDNGYVIAAVVVGDDAASTKNLVY
;
A
#
# COMPACT_ATOMS: atom_id res chain seq x y z
N VAL A 1 -26.82 -6.88 19.24
CA VAL A 1 -27.93 -7.85 19.43
C VAL A 1 -28.98 -7.34 20.46
N LYS A 2 -28.59 -6.75 21.59
CA LYS A 2 -29.53 -6.18 22.58
C LYS A 2 -30.08 -4.83 22.12
N THR A 3 -29.29 -4.00 21.51
CA THR A 3 -29.65 -2.71 20.92
C THR A 3 -30.67 -2.86 19.81
N ASP A 4 -30.51 -3.84 18.91
CA ASP A 4 -31.44 -4.07 17.80
C ASP A 4 -32.83 -4.48 18.27
N LYS A 5 -32.93 -5.18 19.40
CA LYS A 5 -34.23 -5.58 19.95
C LYS A 5 -34.98 -4.40 20.56
N VAL A 6 -34.26 -3.53 21.29
CA VAL A 6 -34.83 -2.33 21.88
C VAL A 6 -35.19 -1.32 20.80
N ALA A 7 -34.31 -1.11 19.83
CA ALA A 7 -34.60 -0.26 18.68
C ALA A 7 -35.82 -0.76 17.88
N LYS A 8 -35.93 -2.05 17.63
CA LYS A 8 -37.10 -2.66 16.96
C LYS A 8 -38.37 -2.53 17.78
N ASP A 9 -38.31 -2.69 19.10
CA ASP A 9 -39.45 -2.44 19.97
C ASP A 9 -39.92 -0.97 19.94
N MET A 10 -38.96 -0.04 19.81
CA MET A 10 -39.24 1.38 19.65
C MET A 10 -39.76 1.71 18.26
N GLU A 11 -39.19 1.14 17.20
CA GLU A 11 -39.65 1.26 15.80
C GLU A 11 -41.11 0.76 15.66
N ASN A 12 -41.40 -0.41 16.19
CA ASN A 12 -42.72 -1.00 16.12
C ASN A 12 -43.79 -0.15 16.82
N ASN A 13 -43.40 0.61 17.84
CA ASN A 13 -44.30 1.47 18.59
C ASN A 13 -44.35 2.92 18.09
N ALA A 14 -43.29 3.43 17.44
CA ALA A 14 -43.16 4.83 17.03
C ALA A 14 -43.30 5.07 15.54
N ARG A 15 -43.27 4.04 14.68
CA ARG A 15 -43.18 4.14 13.20
C ARG A 15 -41.99 4.98 12.71
N THR A 16 -40.90 5.03 13.45
CA THR A 16 -39.70 5.81 13.07
C THR A 16 -38.58 4.88 12.69
N GLU A 17 -37.99 5.17 11.54
CA GLU A 17 -36.78 4.51 11.05
C GLU A 17 -35.61 4.81 11.99
N THR A 18 -34.86 3.79 12.33
CA THR A 18 -33.55 3.74 13.00
C THR A 18 -33.20 4.95 13.88
N ILE A 19 -33.53 4.85 15.17
CA ILE A 19 -33.12 5.83 16.18
C ILE A 19 -31.66 5.52 16.57
N LYS A 20 -30.71 6.18 15.90
CA LYS A 20 -29.27 6.05 16.18
C LYS A 20 -28.55 7.39 16.35
N ASP A 21 -29.25 8.47 16.58
CA ASP A 21 -28.63 9.74 16.93
C ASP A 21 -29.37 10.40 18.11
N ASP A 22 -28.65 11.24 18.83
CA ASP A 22 -29.16 11.86 20.04
C ASP A 22 -30.41 12.74 19.81
N ASN A 23 -30.50 13.44 18.69
CA ASN A 23 -31.65 14.27 18.37
C ASN A 23 -32.93 13.44 18.19
N LYS A 24 -32.81 12.26 17.56
CA LYS A 24 -33.94 11.33 17.43
C LYS A 24 -34.29 10.70 18.76
N MET A 25 -33.30 10.40 19.61
CA MET A 25 -33.51 9.90 20.95
C MET A 25 -34.20 10.94 21.83
N GLN A 26 -33.81 12.20 21.80
CA GLN A 26 -34.48 13.30 22.51
C GLN A 26 -35.91 13.52 22.02
N PHE A 27 -36.17 13.32 20.73
CA PHE A 27 -37.53 13.34 20.21
C PHE A 27 -38.34 12.15 20.72
N ALA A 28 -37.75 10.95 20.73
CA ALA A 28 -38.42 9.73 21.24
C ALA A 28 -38.73 9.80 22.74
N GLU A 29 -37.90 10.46 23.52
CA GLU A 29 -38.12 10.66 24.99
C GLU A 29 -39.51 11.23 25.29
N LYS A 30 -40.06 12.05 24.42
CA LYS A 30 -41.41 12.63 24.56
C LYS A 30 -42.53 11.60 24.47
N TYR A 31 -42.28 10.45 23.87
CA TYR A 31 -43.28 9.42 23.59
C TYR A 31 -43.05 8.11 24.35
N PHE A 32 -41.85 7.91 24.94
CA PHE A 32 -41.49 6.68 25.66
C PHE A 32 -41.14 6.97 27.10
N THR A 33 -42.03 6.62 28.01
CA THR A 33 -41.93 6.89 29.47
C THR A 33 -40.80 6.14 30.17
N ASN A 34 -40.21 5.13 29.53
CA ASN A 34 -39.10 4.35 30.10
C ASN A 34 -37.79 4.57 29.34
N LEU A 35 -37.72 5.61 28.53
CA LEU A 35 -36.49 6.06 27.88
C LEU A 35 -35.85 7.12 28.80
N GLU A 36 -34.66 6.84 29.25
CA GLU A 36 -33.89 7.69 30.14
C GLU A 36 -32.57 8.05 29.52
N LYS A 37 -32.06 9.25 29.77
CA LYS A 37 -30.75 9.70 29.35
C LYS A 37 -29.92 10.17 30.51
N GLU A 38 -28.60 9.89 30.42
CA GLU A 38 -27.62 10.37 31.38
C GLU A 38 -26.54 11.14 30.60
N PRO A 39 -26.28 12.43 30.93
CA PRO A 39 -25.20 13.19 30.30
C PRO A 39 -23.84 12.52 30.55
N THR A 40 -23.05 12.41 29.50
CA THR A 40 -21.71 11.82 29.50
C THR A 40 -20.87 12.43 28.39
N SER A 41 -19.75 11.83 28.07
CA SER A 41 -18.98 12.11 26.86
C SER A 41 -18.71 10.82 26.12
N ASP A 42 -18.52 10.93 24.80
CA ASP A 42 -18.00 9.82 24.01
C ASP A 42 -16.46 9.70 24.14
N ASP A 43 -15.88 8.72 23.44
CA ASP A 43 -14.45 8.44 23.52
C ASP A 43 -13.56 9.58 22.96
N PHE A 44 -14.12 10.44 22.13
CA PHE A 44 -13.43 11.66 21.70
C PHE A 44 -13.49 12.80 22.72
N GLY A 45 -14.35 12.72 23.74
CA GLY A 45 -14.61 13.78 24.70
C GLY A 45 -15.71 14.76 24.24
N ARG A 46 -16.52 14.40 23.25
CA ARG A 46 -17.68 15.18 22.83
C ARG A 46 -18.80 15.01 23.85
N PRO A 47 -19.54 16.07 24.22
CA PRO A 47 -20.74 15.93 25.03
C PRO A 47 -21.71 14.96 24.38
N ALA A 48 -22.17 14.01 25.15
CA ALA A 48 -23.01 12.93 24.68
C ALA A 48 -24.06 12.55 25.76
N ASN A 49 -25.05 11.80 25.33
CA ASN A 49 -26.02 11.21 26.26
C ASN A 49 -25.95 9.69 26.13
N LYS A 50 -25.83 9.03 27.29
CA LYS A 50 -26.03 7.60 27.42
C LYS A 50 -27.52 7.33 27.55
N TRP A 51 -28.06 6.58 26.61
CA TRP A 51 -29.50 6.28 26.58
C TRP A 51 -29.78 4.86 27.05
N THR A 52 -30.81 4.75 27.90
CA THR A 52 -31.32 3.47 28.37
C THR A 52 -32.84 3.37 28.16
N TYR A 53 -33.31 2.17 27.86
CA TYR A 53 -34.72 1.88 27.72
C TYR A 53 -35.08 0.65 28.59
N LYS A 54 -35.97 0.84 29.57
CA LYS A 54 -36.34 -0.23 30.51
C LYS A 54 -35.10 -0.89 31.14
N ASN A 55 -34.18 -0.10 31.63
CA ASN A 55 -32.89 -0.54 32.20
C ASN A 55 -31.95 -1.29 31.22
N THR A 56 -32.19 -1.22 29.93
CA THR A 56 -31.28 -1.79 28.91
C THR A 56 -30.59 -0.65 28.20
N GLU A 57 -29.27 -0.69 28.16
CA GLU A 57 -28.47 0.29 27.43
C GLU A 57 -28.75 0.18 25.93
N ILE A 58 -29.03 1.33 25.31
CA ILE A 58 -29.20 1.49 23.87
C ILE A 58 -27.86 1.89 23.23
N GLY A 59 -27.21 2.90 23.82
CA GLY A 59 -25.93 3.41 23.35
C GLY A 59 -25.68 4.83 23.84
N THR A 60 -24.49 5.31 23.53
CA THR A 60 -24.04 6.68 23.78
C THR A 60 -24.01 7.44 22.48
N TYR A 61 -24.68 8.59 22.39
CA TYR A 61 -24.78 9.40 21.19
C TYR A 61 -24.43 10.84 21.49
N VAL A 62 -23.63 11.45 20.58
CA VAL A 62 -23.22 12.85 20.71
C VAL A 62 -24.41 13.79 20.67
N ASP A 63 -24.47 14.72 21.61
CA ASP A 63 -25.49 15.78 21.63
C ASP A 63 -25.07 16.96 20.76
N TYR A 64 -25.36 16.87 19.49
CA TYR A 64 -25.05 17.94 18.52
C TYR A 64 -25.85 19.23 18.75
N SER A 65 -26.86 19.23 19.61
CA SER A 65 -27.58 20.47 19.97
C SER A 65 -26.70 21.45 20.74
N LEU A 66 -25.62 20.94 21.37
CA LEU A 66 -24.65 21.73 22.12
C LEU A 66 -23.48 22.23 21.23
N MET A 67 -23.40 21.77 19.98
CA MET A 67 -22.33 22.16 19.07
C MET A 67 -22.56 23.58 18.54
N VAL A 68 -21.61 24.48 18.81
CA VAL A 68 -21.68 25.90 18.42
C VAL A 68 -20.79 26.23 17.22
N ALA A 69 -19.83 25.36 16.89
CA ALA A 69 -19.00 25.50 15.70
C ALA A 69 -18.36 24.17 15.30
N GLU A 70 -18.07 24.05 14.00
CA GLU A 70 -17.33 22.95 13.41
C GLU A 70 -16.39 23.49 12.33
N TYR A 71 -15.16 22.98 12.30
CA TYR A 71 -14.12 23.35 11.33
C TYR A 71 -13.45 22.11 10.77
N VAL A 72 -13.09 22.16 9.49
CA VAL A 72 -12.29 21.15 8.82
C VAL A 72 -11.05 21.83 8.23
N GLY A 73 -10.09 22.14 9.09
CA GLY A 73 -8.89 22.87 8.72
C GLY A 73 -8.31 23.63 9.91
N GLY A 74 -7.34 24.50 9.64
CA GLY A 74 -6.75 25.34 10.66
C GLY A 74 -7.76 26.32 11.25
N VAL A 75 -7.81 26.42 12.56
CA VAL A 75 -8.66 27.38 13.28
C VAL A 75 -7.84 28.08 14.36
N SER A 76 -7.93 29.40 14.44
CA SER A 76 -7.19 30.16 15.45
C SER A 76 -7.80 30.06 16.85
N GLY A 77 -6.96 30.17 17.88
CA GLY A 77 -7.43 30.20 19.26
C GLY A 77 -8.44 31.31 19.52
N LYS A 78 -8.33 32.44 18.84
CA LYS A 78 -9.28 33.56 18.90
C LYS A 78 -10.65 33.18 18.34
N GLU A 79 -10.70 32.45 17.23
CA GLU A 79 -11.98 32.02 16.64
C GLU A 79 -12.70 31.05 17.56
N VAL A 80 -11.99 30.07 18.11
CA VAL A 80 -12.54 29.13 19.09
C VAL A 80 -12.98 29.88 20.37
N TYR A 81 -12.17 30.81 20.88
CA TYR A 81 -12.56 31.66 22.01
C TYR A 81 -13.87 32.41 21.75
N ASN A 82 -14.02 32.98 20.56
CA ASN A 82 -15.24 33.73 20.21
C ASN A 82 -16.49 32.83 20.14
N LYS A 83 -16.33 31.57 19.73
CA LYS A 83 -17.43 30.59 19.68
C LYS A 83 -17.81 30.07 21.05
N LEU A 84 -16.84 29.78 21.89
CA LEU A 84 -17.05 29.40 23.29
C LEU A 84 -17.67 30.56 24.08
N GLY A 85 -17.17 31.77 23.86
CA GLY A 85 -17.51 32.93 24.64
C GLY A 85 -16.69 33.05 25.93
N LYS A 86 -16.54 34.29 26.42
CA LYS A 86 -15.74 34.61 27.59
C LYS A 86 -16.15 33.78 28.83
N THR A 87 -17.44 33.63 29.05
CA THR A 87 -17.97 32.95 30.24
C THR A 87 -17.59 31.48 30.25
N ALA A 88 -17.68 30.79 29.10
CA ALA A 88 -17.31 29.39 28.99
C ALA A 88 -15.80 29.19 29.24
N VAL A 89 -14.97 30.05 28.66
CA VAL A 89 -13.50 29.95 28.82
C VAL A 89 -13.05 30.25 30.26
N GLU A 90 -13.68 31.24 30.93
CA GLU A 90 -13.22 31.70 32.24
C GLU A 90 -13.91 30.97 33.42
N LYS A 91 -15.09 30.42 33.23
CA LYS A 91 -15.92 29.94 34.34
C LYS A 91 -16.49 28.51 34.20
N TYR A 92 -16.51 27.98 32.99
CA TYR A 92 -17.00 26.62 32.75
C TYR A 92 -15.88 25.61 32.91
N ASP A 93 -16.26 24.36 33.09
CA ASP A 93 -15.36 23.23 33.01
C ASP A 93 -15.06 22.97 31.50
N LEU A 94 -14.01 23.60 31.02
CA LEU A 94 -13.59 23.53 29.63
C LEU A 94 -12.58 22.40 29.44
N THR A 95 -12.95 21.43 28.64
CA THR A 95 -12.08 20.34 28.22
C THR A 95 -11.61 20.52 26.79
N VAL A 96 -10.39 20.10 26.50
CA VAL A 96 -9.86 20.01 25.15
C VAL A 96 -9.26 18.62 24.94
N THR A 97 -9.65 17.97 23.88
CA THR A 97 -9.17 16.63 23.53
C THR A 97 -8.69 16.58 22.08
N VAL A 98 -7.66 15.79 21.83
CA VAL A 98 -7.18 15.42 20.50
C VAL A 98 -7.19 13.89 20.42
N ASP A 99 -7.96 13.33 19.50
CA ASP A 99 -8.20 11.90 19.40
C ASP A 99 -8.53 11.24 20.75
N GLY A 100 -9.41 11.89 21.50
CA GLY A 100 -9.83 11.44 22.83
C GLY A 100 -8.85 11.69 23.98
N ASN A 101 -7.64 12.18 23.69
CA ASN A 101 -6.65 12.47 24.72
C ASN A 101 -6.69 13.95 25.14
N ALA A 102 -6.72 14.20 26.45
CA ALA A 102 -6.71 15.57 26.97
C ALA A 102 -5.45 16.35 26.54
N ASP A 103 -5.63 17.52 25.96
CA ASP A 103 -4.56 18.41 25.52
C ASP A 103 -4.58 19.76 26.25
N LYS A 104 -3.63 19.91 27.18
CA LYS A 104 -3.51 21.12 27.99
C LYS A 104 -2.84 22.29 27.25
N ASP A 105 -2.07 22.01 26.22
CA ASP A 105 -1.38 23.05 25.47
C ASP A 105 -2.33 23.71 24.49
N VAL A 106 -3.20 22.94 23.84
CA VAL A 106 -4.32 23.47 23.04
C VAL A 106 -5.26 24.27 23.93
N LEU A 107 -5.60 23.77 25.12
CA LEU A 107 -6.45 24.51 26.08
C LEU A 107 -5.87 25.89 26.42
N LYS A 108 -4.56 26.00 26.68
CA LYS A 108 -3.88 27.27 26.96
C LYS A 108 -3.85 28.22 25.75
N ALA A 109 -3.86 27.67 24.54
CA ALA A 109 -3.82 28.45 23.32
C ALA A 109 -5.19 29.08 22.97
N ILE A 110 -6.28 28.64 23.60
CA ILE A 110 -7.61 29.22 23.43
C ILE A 110 -7.69 30.53 24.19
N ALA A 111 -7.42 31.63 23.51
CA ALA A 111 -7.38 32.97 24.12
C ALA A 111 -7.96 34.01 23.17
N LYS A 112 -8.54 35.08 23.76
CA LYS A 112 -9.18 36.16 23.03
C LYS A 112 -8.28 36.84 21.96
N ASP A 113 -7.01 36.91 22.23
CA ASP A 113 -6.07 37.62 21.37
C ASP A 113 -5.15 36.70 20.57
N ASN A 114 -5.27 35.35 20.74
CA ASN A 114 -4.46 34.40 19.98
C ASN A 114 -5.01 34.24 18.56
N LYS A 115 -4.26 34.76 17.59
CA LYS A 115 -4.57 34.71 16.16
C LYS A 115 -3.90 33.54 15.43
N ASP A 116 -3.01 32.86 16.13
CA ASP A 116 -2.33 31.69 15.57
C ASP A 116 -3.29 30.50 15.58
N ASP A 117 -3.13 29.60 14.64
CA ASP A 117 -3.88 28.36 14.61
C ASP A 117 -3.55 27.51 15.84
N LEU A 118 -4.56 26.83 16.37
CA LEU A 118 -4.37 25.88 17.43
C LEU A 118 -3.49 24.72 16.97
N THR A 119 -2.63 24.26 17.86
CA THR A 119 -1.80 23.08 17.58
C THR A 119 -2.68 21.87 17.30
N GLY A 120 -2.44 21.20 16.19
CA GLY A 120 -3.22 20.01 15.79
C GLY A 120 -4.34 20.31 14.81
N THR A 121 -4.88 21.52 14.79
CA THR A 121 -5.84 21.93 13.74
C THR A 121 -5.10 22.21 12.45
N ASP A 122 -5.49 21.55 11.37
CA ASP A 122 -4.91 21.74 10.04
C ASP A 122 -5.83 21.09 9.00
N THR A 123 -5.46 21.12 7.74
CA THR A 123 -6.21 20.55 6.63
C THR A 123 -6.67 19.10 6.94
N GLY A 124 -7.98 18.87 6.86
CA GLY A 124 -8.59 17.57 7.09
C GLY A 124 -8.77 17.16 8.57
N VAL A 125 -8.38 18.02 9.52
CA VAL A 125 -8.68 17.80 10.95
C VAL A 125 -10.05 18.38 11.27
N LEU A 126 -10.92 17.56 11.83
CA LEU A 126 -12.22 17.99 12.31
C LEU A 126 -12.08 18.59 13.71
N THR A 127 -12.45 19.87 13.87
CA THR A 127 -12.50 20.53 15.15
C THR A 127 -13.95 20.93 15.48
N GLN A 128 -14.46 20.41 16.58
CA GLN A 128 -15.82 20.66 17.04
C GLN A 128 -15.80 21.40 18.37
N VAL A 129 -16.66 22.41 18.51
CA VAL A 129 -16.78 23.26 19.69
C VAL A 129 -18.17 23.12 20.27
N PHE A 130 -18.25 22.74 21.54
CA PHE A 130 -19.49 22.52 22.26
C PHE A 130 -19.59 23.46 23.49
N VAL A 131 -20.78 23.91 23.77
CA VAL A 131 -21.09 24.70 24.98
C VAL A 131 -22.43 24.25 25.56
N ASP A 132 -22.43 23.93 26.83
CA ASP A 132 -23.61 23.58 27.59
C ASP A 132 -23.83 24.61 28.73
N ASP A 133 -24.79 25.50 28.53
CA ASP A 133 -25.11 26.53 29.52
C ASP A 133 -25.73 25.99 30.78
N ASP A 134 -26.48 24.92 30.71
CA ASP A 134 -27.18 24.32 31.84
C ASP A 134 -26.23 23.64 32.82
N ASN A 135 -25.30 22.87 32.28
CA ASN A 135 -24.27 22.18 33.07
C ASN A 135 -22.97 23.01 33.22
N LYS A 136 -22.89 24.15 32.57
CA LYS A 136 -21.71 25.02 32.59
C LYS A 136 -20.43 24.30 32.18
N ALA A 137 -20.55 23.41 31.20
CA ALA A 137 -19.45 22.68 30.57
C ALA A 137 -19.20 23.17 29.15
N ALA A 138 -17.99 23.07 28.72
CA ALA A 138 -17.61 23.34 27.35
C ALA A 138 -16.55 22.34 26.89
N ALA A 139 -16.53 22.01 25.60
CA ALA A 139 -15.53 21.11 25.04
C ALA A 139 -15.04 21.61 23.67
N VAL A 140 -13.76 21.41 23.42
CA VAL A 140 -13.16 21.51 22.09
C VAL A 140 -12.53 20.18 21.76
N VAL A 141 -12.94 19.61 20.66
CA VAL A 141 -12.56 18.25 20.27
C VAL A 141 -11.94 18.28 18.90
N GLU A 142 -10.69 17.87 18.81
CA GLU A 142 -9.96 17.69 17.55
C GLU A 142 -9.93 16.21 17.20
N ILE A 143 -10.37 15.87 15.99
CA ILE A 143 -10.41 14.50 15.49
C ILE A 143 -9.61 14.42 14.20
N ASN A 144 -8.56 13.61 14.24
CA ASN A 144 -7.76 13.30 13.06
C ASN A 144 -8.35 12.11 12.30
N THR A 145 -8.23 12.17 10.98
CA THR A 145 -8.46 11.00 10.12
C THR A 145 -7.13 10.39 9.76
N TYR A 146 -7.05 9.08 9.77
CA TYR A 146 -5.87 8.30 9.40
C TYR A 146 -6.20 7.36 8.26
N LEU A 147 -5.18 7.01 7.47
CA LEU A 147 -5.25 5.98 6.46
C LEU A 147 -4.76 4.65 7.03
N GLY A 148 -5.50 3.60 6.84
CA GLY A 148 -5.07 2.24 7.13
C GLY A 148 -5.08 1.38 5.87
N ILE A 149 -4.07 0.52 5.76
CA ILE A 149 -3.98 -0.46 4.67
C ILE A 149 -4.19 -1.85 5.27
N ALA A 150 -5.02 -2.65 4.63
CA ALA A 150 -5.30 -4.00 5.07
C ALA A 150 -4.06 -4.91 4.94
N ASP A 151 -3.67 -5.56 6.03
CA ASP A 151 -2.50 -6.46 6.07
C ASP A 151 -2.79 -7.83 5.44
N SER A 152 -4.06 -8.17 5.27
CA SER A 152 -4.54 -9.44 4.70
C SER A 152 -6.03 -9.37 4.38
N ASP A 153 -6.53 -10.37 3.64
CA ASP A 153 -7.96 -10.57 3.44
C ASP A 153 -8.69 -10.76 4.78
N TYR A 154 -9.99 -10.43 4.77
CA TYR A 154 -10.88 -10.70 5.88
C TYR A 154 -10.80 -12.15 6.38
N SER A 155 -10.70 -12.31 7.69
CA SER A 155 -10.65 -13.60 8.35
C SER A 155 -12.02 -14.03 8.87
N ALA A 156 -12.75 -14.84 8.09
CA ALA A 156 -14.05 -15.38 8.52
C ALA A 156 -13.97 -16.23 9.80
N LYS A 157 -12.79 -16.76 10.15
CA LYS A 157 -12.59 -17.54 11.38
C LYS A 157 -12.57 -16.66 12.63
N LYS A 158 -12.04 -15.46 12.50
CA LYS A 158 -11.91 -14.52 13.62
C LYS A 158 -12.97 -13.41 13.58
N ASP A 159 -13.68 -13.29 12.46
CA ASP A 159 -14.60 -12.20 12.15
C ASP A 159 -13.94 -10.83 12.26
N GLU A 160 -12.74 -10.72 11.70
CA GLU A 160 -11.94 -9.49 11.74
C GLU A 160 -11.09 -9.30 10.47
N ALA A 161 -10.71 -8.05 10.21
CA ALA A 161 -9.65 -7.69 9.28
C ALA A 161 -8.57 -6.89 10.02
N GLN A 162 -7.30 -7.12 9.68
CA GLN A 162 -6.16 -6.48 10.32
C GLN A 162 -5.64 -5.36 9.44
N PHE A 163 -5.34 -4.20 10.04
CA PHE A 163 -4.86 -3.01 9.34
C PHE A 163 -3.61 -2.44 9.98
N THR A 164 -2.69 -1.98 9.15
CA THR A 164 -1.63 -1.05 9.56
C THR A 164 -2.09 0.37 9.26
N VAL A 165 -2.17 1.22 10.31
CA VAL A 165 -2.63 2.61 10.20
C VAL A 165 -1.44 3.53 9.94
N TRP A 166 -1.43 4.17 8.78
CA TRP A 166 -0.35 5.04 8.35
C TRP A 166 -0.35 6.38 9.11
N GLY A 167 0.85 6.86 9.44
CA GLY A 167 1.00 8.12 10.16
C GLY A 167 0.58 8.09 11.63
N LEU A 168 0.20 6.93 12.14
CA LEU A 168 -0.09 6.69 13.54
C LEU A 168 0.90 5.66 14.11
N TYR A 169 1.56 6.00 15.21
CA TYR A 169 2.58 5.16 15.83
C TYR A 169 2.28 4.90 17.29
N LYS A 170 2.70 3.74 17.77
CA LYS A 170 2.58 3.38 19.17
C LYS A 170 3.89 3.72 19.89
N ASP A 171 3.80 4.61 20.88
CA ASP A 171 4.88 4.93 21.79
C ASP A 171 4.56 4.30 23.15
N GLY A 172 5.08 3.09 23.37
CA GLY A 172 4.73 2.33 24.55
C GLY A 172 3.23 2.02 24.61
N LYS A 173 2.49 2.79 25.42
CA LYS A 173 1.04 2.62 25.61
C LYS A 173 0.19 3.68 24.91
N THR A 174 0.80 4.69 24.34
CA THR A 174 0.11 5.81 23.70
C THR A 174 0.32 5.83 22.19
N TYR A 175 -0.70 6.27 21.47
CA TYR A 175 -0.60 6.49 20.03
C TYR A 175 -0.15 7.91 19.75
N LYS A 176 0.79 8.06 18.82
CA LYS A 176 1.30 9.35 18.38
C LYS A 176 1.09 9.50 16.89
N LYS A 177 0.53 10.62 16.51
CA LYS A 177 0.48 11.05 15.12
C LYS A 177 1.87 11.44 14.66
N THR A 178 2.32 10.88 13.55
CA THR A 178 3.52 11.33 12.86
C THR A 178 3.15 11.93 11.53
N VAL A 179 3.51 13.18 11.38
CA VAL A 179 3.55 13.84 10.09
C VAL A 179 4.95 13.65 9.53
N VAL A 180 5.11 13.47 8.23
CA VAL A 180 6.41 13.50 7.58
C VAL A 180 6.97 14.90 7.69
N LYS A 181 7.72 15.16 8.77
CA LYS A 181 8.48 16.41 8.98
C LYS A 181 9.92 16.18 8.55
N ASP A 182 10.44 17.08 7.72
CA ASP A 182 11.85 17.11 7.33
C ASP A 182 12.38 15.79 6.74
N GLY A 183 11.50 15.01 6.16
CA GLY A 183 11.87 13.77 5.48
C GLY A 183 12.29 12.62 6.38
N LYS A 184 11.93 12.65 7.66
CA LYS A 184 12.17 11.55 8.58
C LYS A 184 10.84 10.92 8.98
N ALA A 185 10.69 9.64 8.70
CA ALA A 185 9.72 8.81 9.37
C ALA A 185 10.17 8.59 10.83
N THR A 186 9.24 8.36 11.74
CA THR A 186 9.61 7.94 13.10
C THR A 186 10.12 6.51 13.05
N THR A 187 10.97 6.16 14.02
CA THR A 187 11.42 4.78 14.26
C THR A 187 10.49 4.01 15.19
N ASP A 188 9.35 4.61 15.55
CA ASP A 188 8.37 3.99 16.44
C ASP A 188 7.61 2.87 15.73
N GLU A 189 7.07 1.96 16.51
CA GLU A 189 6.26 0.86 16.00
C GLU A 189 4.99 1.41 15.35
N SER A 190 4.66 0.98 14.14
CA SER A 190 3.42 1.36 13.45
C SER A 190 2.20 0.86 14.23
N ALA A 191 1.12 1.65 14.22
CA ALA A 191 -0.13 1.24 14.84
C ALA A 191 -0.82 0.20 13.96
N SER A 192 -1.12 -0.96 14.56
CA SER A 192 -1.89 -2.03 13.92
C SER A 192 -3.16 -2.28 14.71
N PHE A 193 -4.30 -2.33 14.03
CA PHE A 193 -5.62 -2.52 14.62
C PHE A 193 -6.38 -3.66 13.96
N PRO A 194 -6.97 -4.57 14.75
CA PRO A 194 -8.04 -5.43 14.26
C PRO A 194 -9.34 -4.62 14.16
N VAL A 195 -10.06 -4.78 13.07
CA VAL A 195 -11.41 -4.24 12.91
C VAL A 195 -12.37 -5.42 12.89
N SER A 196 -13.27 -5.44 13.87
CA SER A 196 -14.23 -6.53 14.09
C SER A 196 -15.41 -6.44 13.13
N GLY A 197 -15.86 -7.59 12.64
CA GLY A 197 -17.10 -7.72 11.88
C GLY A 197 -18.36 -7.47 12.73
N GLU A 198 -18.23 -7.49 14.07
CA GLU A 198 -19.33 -7.10 14.96
C GLU A 198 -19.59 -5.59 14.96
N ASP A 199 -18.54 -4.77 14.73
CA ASP A 199 -18.61 -3.33 14.79
C ASP A 199 -18.76 -2.70 13.41
N PHE A 200 -18.12 -3.29 12.39
CA PHE A 200 -18.06 -2.76 11.03
C PHE A 200 -18.20 -3.86 9.97
N ASP A 201 -18.70 -3.52 8.79
CA ASP A 201 -18.74 -4.47 7.66
C ASP A 201 -17.36 -4.62 7.04
N VAL A 202 -16.62 -5.61 7.51
CA VAL A 202 -15.28 -5.96 7.01
C VAL A 202 -15.27 -7.18 6.11
N SER A 203 -16.42 -7.75 5.79
CA SER A 203 -16.55 -9.03 5.06
C SER A 203 -16.00 -9.01 3.64
N LYS A 204 -15.76 -7.83 3.09
CA LYS A 204 -15.25 -7.60 1.72
C LYS A 204 -13.83 -7.05 1.69
N VAL A 205 -13.18 -6.95 2.84
CA VAL A 205 -11.81 -6.44 2.90
C VAL A 205 -10.87 -7.46 2.28
N GLU A 206 -10.08 -7.00 1.33
CA GLU A 206 -8.99 -7.73 0.69
C GLU A 206 -7.63 -7.12 1.12
N GLU A 207 -6.56 -7.91 1.03
CA GLU A 207 -5.20 -7.42 1.25
C GLU A 207 -4.93 -6.18 0.38
N ASP A 208 -4.22 -5.20 0.93
CA ASP A 208 -3.90 -3.91 0.31
C ASP A 208 -5.10 -2.94 0.13
N ASP A 209 -6.29 -3.28 0.59
CA ASP A 209 -7.41 -2.34 0.59
C ASP A 209 -7.15 -1.18 1.56
N ALA A 210 -7.53 0.03 1.11
CA ALA A 210 -7.34 1.26 1.85
C ALA A 210 -8.63 1.75 2.52
N TYR A 211 -8.53 2.05 3.81
CA TYR A 211 -9.65 2.57 4.60
C TYR A 211 -9.24 3.78 5.44
N LEU A 212 -10.21 4.63 5.73
CA LEU A 212 -10.05 5.78 6.61
C LEU A 212 -10.52 5.43 8.01
N PHE A 213 -9.73 5.86 9.00
CA PHE A 213 -9.94 5.58 10.41
C PHE A 213 -9.98 6.86 11.22
N THR A 214 -10.84 6.89 12.23
CA THR A 214 -10.66 7.72 13.41
C THR A 214 -10.47 6.83 14.62
N VAL A 215 -9.62 7.26 15.55
CA VAL A 215 -9.22 6.45 16.71
C VAL A 215 -9.35 7.28 17.98
N ALA A 216 -9.97 6.72 19.00
CA ALA A 216 -10.00 7.30 20.34
C ALA A 216 -10.07 6.18 21.38
N GLY A 217 -9.55 6.44 22.58
CA GLY A 217 -9.53 5.43 23.65
C GLY A 217 -8.69 4.18 23.31
N GLY A 218 -7.87 4.21 22.23
CA GLY A 218 -7.11 3.06 21.76
C GLY A 218 -7.91 2.13 20.85
N GLU A 219 -9.09 2.52 20.42
CA GLU A 219 -10.01 1.75 19.58
C GLU A 219 -10.40 2.53 18.31
N VAL A 220 -10.74 1.79 17.26
CA VAL A 220 -11.27 2.36 16.01
C VAL A 220 -12.70 2.85 16.26
N GLN A 221 -12.95 4.12 15.93
CA GLN A 221 -14.27 4.76 16.13
C GLN A 221 -15.06 4.86 14.82
N THR A 222 -14.37 5.08 13.71
CA THR A 222 -14.95 5.07 12.36
C THR A 222 -14.09 4.27 11.40
N PHE A 223 -14.74 3.68 10.42
CA PHE A 223 -14.12 2.83 9.42
C PHE A 223 -14.88 2.98 8.11
N VAL A 224 -14.26 3.61 7.12
CA VAL A 224 -14.85 3.83 5.80
C VAL A 224 -13.82 3.63 4.70
N PRO A 225 -14.20 3.14 3.50
CA PRO A 225 -13.27 3.01 2.39
C PRO A 225 -12.63 4.36 2.01
N ALA A 226 -11.33 4.37 1.72
CA ALA A 226 -10.64 5.53 1.19
C ALA A 226 -10.87 5.64 -0.32
N GLU A 227 -11.13 6.85 -0.81
CA GLU A 227 -11.06 7.10 -2.24
C GLU A 227 -9.62 6.97 -2.71
N THR A 228 -9.40 6.12 -3.73
CA THR A 228 -8.06 5.82 -4.24
C THR A 228 -7.97 6.17 -5.72
N ILE A 229 -7.00 7.00 -6.09
CA ILE A 229 -6.61 7.27 -7.48
C ILE A 229 -5.38 6.41 -7.76
N LYS A 230 -5.57 5.36 -8.55
CA LYS A 230 -4.52 4.36 -8.82
C LYS A 230 -3.67 4.74 -10.01
N ASP A 231 -2.39 4.37 -9.95
CA ASP A 231 -1.44 4.37 -11.07
C ASP A 231 -1.37 5.70 -11.81
N THR A 232 -1.17 6.78 -11.08
CA THR A 232 -1.23 8.14 -11.61
C THR A 232 0.09 8.90 -11.47
N GLU A 233 0.36 9.81 -12.40
CA GLU A 233 1.56 10.64 -12.40
C GLU A 233 1.37 11.90 -11.54
N ILE A 234 2.43 12.28 -10.83
CA ILE A 234 2.52 13.60 -10.16
C ILE A 234 3.12 14.60 -11.15
N THR A 235 2.35 15.65 -11.46
CA THR A 235 2.75 16.66 -12.43
C THR A 235 3.34 17.93 -11.79
N SER A 236 2.99 18.23 -10.55
CA SER A 236 3.62 19.29 -9.77
C SER A 236 3.52 19.02 -8.27
N PHE A 237 4.40 19.64 -7.51
CA PHE A 237 4.56 19.39 -6.09
C PHE A 237 4.99 20.66 -5.36
N LYS A 238 4.36 20.92 -4.21
CA LYS A 238 4.78 21.94 -3.26
C LYS A 238 4.89 21.33 -1.88
N LYS A 239 6.13 21.22 -1.38
CA LYS A 239 6.42 20.58 -0.09
C LYS A 239 5.57 21.15 1.05
N GLY A 240 5.00 20.23 1.85
CA GLY A 240 4.19 20.58 3.02
C GLY A 240 2.89 21.31 2.69
N SER A 241 2.45 21.32 1.44
CA SER A 241 1.25 22.03 1.02
C SER A 241 0.37 21.21 0.10
N ASN A 242 0.85 20.91 -1.11
CA ASN A 242 -0.01 20.26 -2.12
C ASN A 242 0.77 19.51 -3.21
N VAL A 243 0.04 18.73 -3.95
CA VAL A 243 0.50 17.99 -5.12
C VAL A 243 -0.55 18.09 -6.21
N THR A 244 -0.12 18.08 -7.48
CA THR A 244 -1.04 17.97 -8.62
C THR A 244 -0.91 16.60 -9.24
N VAL A 245 -2.03 15.90 -9.30
CA VAL A 245 -2.17 14.53 -9.80
C VAL A 245 -3.24 14.53 -10.88
N GLY A 246 -2.94 14.00 -12.06
CA GLY A 246 -3.91 13.94 -13.14
C GLY A 246 -4.53 15.30 -13.52
N GLY A 247 -3.81 16.42 -13.29
CA GLY A 247 -4.30 17.77 -13.50
C GLY A 247 -5.12 18.38 -12.34
N THR A 248 -5.43 17.61 -11.31
CA THR A 248 -6.14 18.07 -10.12
C THR A 248 -5.16 18.32 -8.97
N LYS A 249 -5.33 19.48 -8.32
CA LYS A 249 -4.53 19.88 -7.15
C LYS A 249 -5.17 19.35 -5.88
N TYR A 250 -4.39 18.62 -5.08
CA TYR A 250 -4.78 18.13 -3.75
C TYR A 250 -3.91 18.75 -2.67
N GLU A 251 -4.52 19.24 -1.60
CA GLU A 251 -3.81 19.67 -0.41
C GLU A 251 -3.51 18.46 0.47
N PHE A 252 -2.46 18.53 1.30
CA PHE A 252 -2.12 17.44 2.19
C PHE A 252 -2.97 17.48 3.45
N ASN A 253 -3.59 16.35 3.80
CA ASN A 253 -4.17 16.16 5.13
C ASN A 253 -3.07 16.27 6.18
N ALA A 254 -3.40 16.80 7.36
CA ALA A 254 -2.47 16.92 8.48
C ALA A 254 -1.89 15.59 8.96
N ALA A 255 -2.55 14.46 8.66
CA ALA A 255 -2.06 13.11 8.91
C ALA A 255 -1.52 12.43 7.64
N ALA A 256 -1.26 13.19 6.58
CA ALA A 256 -0.74 12.63 5.33
C ALA A 256 0.55 11.86 5.57
N TYR A 257 0.60 10.65 5.05
CA TYR A 257 1.74 9.75 5.16
C TYR A 257 2.13 9.20 3.79
N PHE A 258 3.40 8.94 3.64
CA PHE A 258 3.98 8.43 2.41
C PHE A 258 4.66 7.09 2.70
N ASP A 259 4.51 6.12 1.82
CA ASP A 259 5.30 4.91 1.91
C ASP A 259 6.81 5.22 1.82
N ALA A 260 7.66 4.25 2.10
CA ALA A 260 9.10 4.48 2.16
C ALA A 260 9.70 4.99 0.83
N LYS A 261 9.14 4.57 -0.31
CA LYS A 261 9.60 4.98 -1.64
C LYS A 261 9.07 6.36 -1.99
N ALA A 262 7.78 6.60 -1.81
CA ALA A 262 7.18 7.92 -1.99
C ALA A 262 7.79 8.95 -1.05
N LEU A 263 8.12 8.55 0.20
CA LEU A 263 8.83 9.40 1.15
C LEU A 263 10.21 9.82 0.64
N LYS A 264 10.96 8.91 0.03
CA LYS A 264 12.26 9.22 -0.57
C LYS A 264 12.13 10.25 -1.68
N VAL A 265 11.10 10.11 -2.52
CA VAL A 265 10.79 11.11 -3.56
C VAL A 265 10.43 12.44 -2.93
N TYR A 266 9.51 12.43 -1.96
CA TYR A 266 9.07 13.62 -1.24
C TYR A 266 10.24 14.39 -0.60
N THR A 267 11.18 13.68 -0.01
CA THR A 267 12.35 14.29 0.65
C THR A 267 13.40 14.75 -0.34
N GLY A 268 13.64 14.01 -1.41
CA GLY A 268 14.58 14.33 -2.46
C GLY A 268 14.20 15.57 -3.28
N LEU A 269 12.91 15.85 -3.45
CA LEU A 269 12.41 17.03 -4.17
C LEU A 269 12.84 18.37 -3.55
N ASN A 270 13.34 18.36 -2.32
CA ASN A 270 13.74 19.55 -1.60
C ASN A 270 15.22 19.59 -1.25
N ASP A 271 15.99 18.64 -1.71
CA ASP A 271 17.43 18.71 -1.53
C ASP A 271 17.99 19.79 -2.47
N SER A 272 18.25 20.97 -1.90
CA SER A 272 18.87 22.12 -2.59
C SER A 272 20.32 21.84 -3.01
N LYS A 273 20.83 20.65 -2.78
CA LYS A 273 22.21 20.24 -3.12
C LYS A 273 22.35 19.57 -4.48
N GLY A 274 21.30 19.53 -5.27
CA GLY A 274 21.45 19.40 -6.72
C GLY A 274 21.88 18.08 -7.32
N ASP A 275 22.01 16.99 -6.56
CA ASP A 275 22.64 15.77 -7.07
C ASP A 275 21.69 14.66 -7.54
N THR A 276 20.40 14.81 -7.35
CA THR A 276 19.41 13.90 -7.95
C THR A 276 18.13 14.66 -8.27
N ALA A 277 18.03 15.14 -9.51
CA ALA A 277 16.73 15.52 -10.06
C ALA A 277 15.84 14.27 -10.07
N ILE A 278 15.05 14.09 -9.03
CA ILE A 278 14.02 13.05 -9.03
C ILE A 278 12.97 13.49 -10.03
N ASN A 279 12.86 12.75 -11.10
CA ASN A 279 11.85 12.99 -12.11
C ASN A 279 10.54 12.35 -11.62
N LEU A 280 9.60 13.17 -11.17
CA LEU A 280 8.28 12.73 -10.73
C LEU A 280 7.48 11.97 -11.81
N LYS A 281 7.89 12.12 -13.07
CA LYS A 281 7.25 11.49 -14.23
C LYS A 281 7.76 10.08 -14.52
N ASP A 282 8.84 9.66 -13.86
CA ASP A 282 9.42 8.33 -14.09
C ASP A 282 8.73 7.24 -13.28
N THR A 283 7.77 7.62 -12.42
CA THR A 283 7.07 6.73 -11.49
C THR A 283 5.61 7.13 -11.41
N THR A 284 4.74 6.18 -11.18
CA THR A 284 3.33 6.41 -10.86
C THR A 284 3.05 6.16 -9.39
N TYR A 285 1.91 6.66 -8.92
CA TYR A 285 1.54 6.63 -7.52
C TYR A 285 0.09 6.23 -7.35
N ASN A 286 -0.19 5.52 -6.26
CA ASN A 286 -1.53 5.46 -5.70
C ASN A 286 -1.70 6.65 -4.75
N VAL A 287 -2.75 7.41 -4.95
CA VAL A 287 -3.12 8.57 -4.14
C VAL A 287 -4.37 8.22 -3.36
N TYR A 288 -4.30 8.36 -2.06
CA TYR A 288 -5.42 8.12 -1.15
C TYR A 288 -5.96 9.46 -0.66
N LEU A 289 -7.28 9.62 -0.71
CA LEU A 289 -7.95 10.85 -0.30
C LEU A 289 -8.75 10.64 0.99
N ASP A 290 -8.78 11.68 1.83
CA ASP A 290 -9.68 11.73 2.96
C ASP A 290 -11.13 12.03 2.53
N THR A 291 -12.08 12.04 3.46
CA THR A 291 -13.49 12.32 3.19
C THR A 291 -13.74 13.75 2.72
N TYR A 292 -12.77 14.64 2.84
CA TYR A 292 -12.85 16.05 2.42
C TYR A 292 -12.12 16.30 1.10
N GLY A 293 -11.56 15.27 0.48
CA GLY A 293 -10.85 15.35 -0.78
C GLY A 293 -9.40 15.81 -0.68
N ASN A 294 -8.78 15.72 0.51
CA ASN A 294 -7.35 16.01 0.68
C ASN A 294 -6.53 14.73 0.56
N LEU A 295 -5.29 14.84 0.10
CA LEU A 295 -4.37 13.72 0.05
C LEU A 295 -3.98 13.31 1.48
N ILE A 296 -4.29 12.07 1.84
CA ILE A 296 -3.94 11.47 3.14
C ILE A 296 -2.84 10.42 3.04
N GLY A 297 -2.64 9.85 1.88
CA GLY A 297 -1.58 8.87 1.63
C GLY A 297 -1.06 8.92 0.21
N LEU A 298 0.22 8.61 0.06
CA LEU A 298 0.91 8.48 -1.22
C LEU A 298 1.77 7.22 -1.18
N GLU A 299 1.50 6.32 -2.11
CA GLU A 299 2.26 5.10 -2.31
C GLU A 299 2.88 5.15 -3.71
N GLU A 300 4.19 4.94 -3.78
CA GLU A 300 4.82 4.74 -5.08
C GLU A 300 4.35 3.39 -5.62
N VAL A 301 3.58 3.41 -6.69
CA VAL A 301 3.33 2.20 -7.44
C VAL A 301 4.66 1.81 -8.04
N ASP A 302 5.15 0.64 -7.68
CA ASP A 302 6.21 0.04 -8.46
C ASP A 302 5.71 0.11 -9.89
N ALA A 303 6.33 0.96 -10.70
CA ALA A 303 6.10 0.92 -12.12
C ALA A 303 6.03 -0.56 -12.44
N VAL A 304 5.01 -1.01 -13.14
CA VAL A 304 5.03 -2.36 -13.68
C VAL A 304 6.26 -2.32 -14.53
N ASP A 305 7.39 -2.67 -13.90
CA ASP A 305 8.65 -2.70 -14.60
C ASP A 305 8.37 -3.66 -15.72
N ASN A 306 8.30 -3.13 -16.91
CA ASN A 306 8.06 -3.94 -18.06
C ASN A 306 9.28 -4.86 -18.16
N TYR A 307 9.12 -6.08 -17.71
CA TYR A 307 10.18 -7.06 -17.72
C TYR A 307 10.18 -7.81 -19.03
N VAL A 308 11.38 -8.04 -19.53
CA VAL A 308 11.59 -8.83 -20.73
C VAL A 308 12.77 -9.78 -20.51
N PHE A 309 12.62 -10.99 -20.98
CA PHE A 309 13.68 -12.00 -20.98
C PHE A 309 14.33 -12.04 -22.36
N ILE A 310 15.62 -11.74 -22.43
CA ILE A 310 16.38 -11.71 -23.69
C ILE A 310 17.11 -13.03 -23.86
N THR A 311 16.78 -13.74 -24.93
CA THR A 311 17.39 -15.04 -25.23
C THR A 311 18.60 -14.95 -26.17
N GLY A 312 18.84 -13.78 -26.75
CA GLY A 312 19.97 -13.49 -27.60
C GLY A 312 19.78 -12.18 -28.33
N ALA A 313 20.87 -11.62 -28.81
CA ALA A 313 20.90 -10.40 -29.61
C ALA A 313 21.91 -10.50 -30.72
N ASP A 314 21.68 -9.76 -31.80
CA ASP A 314 22.66 -9.63 -32.89
C ASP A 314 23.78 -8.69 -32.49
N ALA A 315 24.99 -8.91 -33.04
CA ALA A 315 26.07 -7.98 -32.84
C ALA A 315 25.77 -6.65 -33.54
N SER A 316 25.93 -5.52 -32.85
CA SER A 316 25.79 -4.20 -33.43
C SER A 316 26.84 -3.99 -34.53
N SER A 317 26.40 -3.81 -35.76
CA SER A 317 27.25 -3.58 -36.91
C SER A 317 27.33 -2.11 -37.35
N SER A 318 26.59 -1.23 -36.71
CA SER A 318 26.44 0.16 -37.12
C SER A 318 27.51 1.07 -36.53
N ASN A 319 28.18 1.85 -37.39
CA ASN A 319 29.04 2.95 -36.98
C ASN A 319 28.31 4.29 -36.84
N LEU A 320 26.99 4.30 -36.92
CA LEU A 320 26.15 5.48 -36.79
C LEU A 320 26.00 5.89 -35.33
N ALA A 321 25.71 7.18 -35.11
CA ALA A 321 25.51 7.72 -33.77
C ALA A 321 24.30 7.13 -33.04
N THR A 322 23.29 6.65 -33.77
CA THR A 322 22.14 5.91 -33.28
C THR A 322 22.34 4.44 -33.58
N LYS A 323 22.80 3.69 -32.61
CA LYS A 323 23.00 2.25 -32.75
C LYS A 323 21.78 1.52 -32.18
N THR A 324 21.25 0.62 -33.00
CA THR A 324 20.25 -0.33 -32.56
C THR A 324 20.72 -1.75 -32.84
N THR A 325 20.19 -2.71 -32.10
CA THR A 325 20.48 -4.13 -32.25
C THR A 325 19.17 -4.90 -32.16
N ASP A 326 19.00 -5.90 -33.02
CA ASP A 326 17.87 -6.81 -32.91
C ASP A 326 18.12 -7.82 -31.79
N ALA A 327 17.12 -8.00 -30.91
CA ALA A 327 17.15 -8.94 -29.82
C ALA A 327 15.90 -9.82 -29.79
N ASN A 328 16.10 -11.10 -29.46
CA ASN A 328 14.99 -12.03 -29.21
C ASN A 328 14.46 -11.82 -27.79
N ALA A 329 13.25 -11.35 -27.68
CA ALA A 329 12.58 -11.00 -26.44
C ALA A 329 11.42 -11.93 -26.14
N ILE A 330 11.30 -12.33 -24.88
CA ILE A 330 10.15 -13.04 -24.32
C ILE A 330 9.53 -12.14 -23.25
N PHE A 331 8.24 -11.86 -23.41
CA PHE A 331 7.47 -11.03 -22.48
C PHE A 331 6.76 -11.87 -21.43
N LEU A 332 6.25 -11.23 -20.37
CA LEU A 332 5.60 -11.92 -19.27
C LEU A 332 4.31 -12.67 -19.68
N ASP A 333 3.68 -12.26 -20.76
CA ASP A 333 2.53 -12.96 -21.36
C ASP A 333 2.91 -14.20 -22.20
N GLY A 334 4.22 -14.51 -22.27
CA GLY A 334 4.77 -15.60 -23.08
C GLY A 334 4.99 -15.27 -24.54
N THR A 335 4.66 -14.04 -24.98
CA THR A 335 4.92 -13.62 -26.37
C THR A 335 6.42 -13.58 -26.64
N SER A 336 6.82 -14.16 -27.76
CA SER A 336 8.20 -14.10 -28.26
C SER A 336 8.24 -13.27 -29.53
N LYS A 337 9.10 -12.25 -29.59
CA LYS A 337 9.32 -11.45 -30.80
C LYS A 337 10.73 -10.90 -30.88
N ILE A 338 11.15 -10.53 -32.06
CA ILE A 338 12.36 -9.73 -32.29
C ILE A 338 12.00 -8.27 -32.00
N ILE A 339 12.78 -7.63 -31.15
CA ILE A 339 12.68 -6.21 -30.82
C ILE A 339 13.94 -5.45 -31.23
N GLU A 340 13.77 -4.21 -31.63
CA GLU A 340 14.86 -3.29 -31.88
C GLU A 340 15.26 -2.60 -30.58
N VAL A 341 16.50 -2.78 -30.12
CA VAL A 341 17.02 -2.26 -28.85
C VAL A 341 18.05 -1.16 -29.11
N SER A 342 17.94 -0.05 -28.39
CA SER A 342 18.90 1.04 -28.43
C SER A 342 20.18 0.68 -27.67
N ASN A 343 21.33 0.81 -28.31
CA ASN A 343 22.66 0.68 -27.69
C ASN A 343 23.26 2.03 -27.28
N THR A 344 22.51 3.12 -27.40
CA THR A 344 22.92 4.47 -26.98
C THR A 344 22.15 4.97 -25.77
N LYS A 345 21.00 4.36 -25.47
CA LYS A 345 20.16 4.62 -24.30
C LYS A 345 19.99 3.31 -23.54
N GLY A 346 20.16 3.36 -22.22
CA GLY A 346 20.13 2.15 -21.40
C GLY A 346 21.40 1.31 -21.54
N ASP A 347 21.28 0.03 -21.21
CA ASP A 347 22.39 -0.92 -21.27
C ASP A 347 22.45 -1.59 -22.64
N SER A 348 23.65 -1.72 -23.17
CA SER A 348 23.88 -2.35 -24.49
C SER A 348 23.62 -3.86 -24.40
N VAL A 349 22.93 -4.40 -25.41
CA VAL A 349 22.67 -5.86 -25.54
C VAL A 349 23.40 -6.45 -26.75
N ASP A 350 24.34 -5.72 -27.33
CA ASP A 350 25.12 -6.18 -28.49
C ASP A 350 26.24 -7.19 -28.15
N ASP A 351 26.41 -7.49 -26.88
CA ASP A 351 27.32 -8.50 -26.39
C ASP A 351 26.67 -9.88 -26.45
N LYS A 352 27.26 -10.81 -27.17
CA LYS A 352 26.84 -12.21 -27.20
C LYS A 352 26.93 -12.92 -25.85
N ALA A 353 27.48 -12.27 -24.82
CA ALA A 353 27.50 -12.77 -23.47
C ALA A 353 26.15 -12.57 -22.75
N ILE A 354 25.26 -11.69 -23.25
CA ILE A 354 23.95 -11.43 -22.68
C ILE A 354 22.95 -12.36 -23.36
N VAL A 355 22.83 -13.55 -22.81
CA VAL A 355 21.87 -14.56 -23.28
C VAL A 355 21.17 -15.14 -22.09
N ASN A 356 19.84 -15.23 -22.16
CA ASN A 356 18.97 -15.71 -21.12
C ASN A 356 19.07 -14.87 -19.82
N GLU A 357 18.83 -13.58 -19.96
CA GLU A 357 18.81 -12.63 -18.85
C GLU A 357 17.54 -11.78 -18.88
N TRP A 358 17.09 -11.39 -17.70
CA TRP A 358 15.99 -10.46 -17.49
C TRP A 358 16.46 -9.02 -17.56
N PHE A 359 15.63 -8.17 -18.15
CA PHE A 359 15.82 -6.71 -18.23
C PHE A 359 14.52 -6.02 -17.88
N THR A 360 14.60 -4.80 -17.36
CA THR A 360 13.50 -3.86 -17.46
C THR A 360 13.58 -3.13 -18.79
N TYR A 361 12.43 -2.66 -19.31
CA TYR A 361 12.41 -1.95 -20.56
C TYR A 361 11.43 -0.78 -20.59
N THR A 362 11.76 0.19 -21.46
CA THR A 362 10.83 1.21 -21.94
C THR A 362 10.80 1.19 -23.45
N VAL A 363 9.71 1.65 -24.06
CA VAL A 363 9.57 1.71 -25.52
C VAL A 363 9.32 3.15 -25.93
N ASP A 364 10.07 3.64 -26.91
CA ASP A 364 9.83 4.97 -27.45
C ASP A 364 8.68 4.97 -28.49
N LYS A 365 8.29 6.16 -28.94
CA LYS A 365 7.23 6.33 -29.95
C LYS A 365 7.50 5.66 -31.30
N ASN A 366 8.74 5.28 -31.56
CA ASN A 366 9.16 4.60 -32.79
C ASN A 366 9.22 3.08 -32.62
N GLY A 367 8.91 2.56 -31.43
CA GLY A 367 8.95 1.14 -31.10
C GLY A 367 10.35 0.64 -30.73
N VAL A 368 11.32 1.54 -30.51
CA VAL A 368 12.69 1.18 -30.08
C VAL A 368 12.71 0.99 -28.57
N TYR A 369 13.22 -0.14 -28.12
CA TYR A 369 13.33 -0.54 -26.73
C TYR A 369 14.60 0.01 -26.09
N THR A 370 14.49 0.53 -24.90
CA THR A 370 15.61 0.85 -24.02
C THR A 370 15.61 -0.16 -22.88
N LEU A 371 16.67 -0.96 -22.78
CA LEU A 371 16.79 -1.99 -21.75
C LEU A 371 17.69 -1.51 -20.61
N LYS A 372 17.37 -1.94 -19.37
CA LYS A 372 18.23 -1.78 -18.19
C LYS A 372 18.48 -3.14 -17.57
N THR A 373 19.72 -3.41 -17.27
CA THR A 373 20.18 -4.65 -16.64
C THR A 373 19.60 -4.78 -15.25
N ILE A 374 19.11 -5.95 -14.93
CA ILE A 374 18.75 -6.32 -13.55
C ILE A 374 19.97 -7.00 -12.95
N VAL A 375 20.43 -6.50 -11.83
CA VAL A 375 21.64 -7.02 -11.18
C VAL A 375 21.43 -8.48 -10.81
N SER A 376 22.36 -9.33 -11.29
CA SER A 376 22.41 -10.73 -10.85
C SER A 376 23.14 -10.77 -9.53
N ASP A 377 22.43 -10.74 -8.42
CA ASP A 377 23.09 -10.75 -7.13
C ASP A 377 22.36 -11.48 -6.03
N THR A 378 23.07 -11.63 -4.90
CA THR A 378 22.62 -12.21 -3.68
C THR A 378 21.40 -11.49 -3.15
N PHE A 379 20.43 -12.27 -2.79
CA PHE A 379 19.20 -11.85 -2.18
C PHE A 379 19.46 -11.07 -0.87
N ASP A 380 19.00 -9.85 -0.81
CA ASP A 380 19.09 -8.99 0.37
C ASP A 380 17.66 -8.59 0.79
N HIS A 381 17.20 -9.16 1.89
CA HIS A 381 15.85 -8.98 2.41
C HIS A 381 15.47 -7.52 2.71
N ASP A 382 16.46 -6.63 2.87
CA ASP A 382 16.21 -5.30 3.40
C ASP A 382 15.95 -4.21 2.32
N ASN A 383 16.14 -4.51 1.03
CA ASN A 383 16.22 -3.46 0.03
C ASN A 383 15.08 -3.41 -1.01
N ASN A 384 14.12 -4.31 -0.99
CA ASN A 384 12.98 -4.37 -1.94
C ASN A 384 13.37 -4.13 -3.43
N LYS A 385 14.59 -4.51 -3.79
CA LYS A 385 15.12 -4.41 -5.15
C LYS A 385 14.68 -5.60 -5.98
N VAL A 386 14.66 -5.41 -7.28
CA VAL A 386 14.48 -6.51 -8.22
C VAL A 386 15.83 -7.13 -8.52
N GLY A 387 15.90 -8.45 -8.40
CA GLY A 387 17.06 -9.26 -8.69
C GLY A 387 16.75 -10.38 -9.68
N GLN A 388 17.78 -10.99 -10.24
CA GLN A 388 17.63 -12.18 -11.08
C GLN A 388 18.66 -13.24 -10.71
N LYS A 389 18.28 -14.50 -10.85
CA LYS A 389 19.17 -15.64 -10.60
C LYS A 389 18.97 -16.72 -11.63
N HIS A 390 20.06 -17.19 -12.23
CA HIS A 390 20.08 -18.39 -13.04
C HIS A 390 20.60 -19.57 -12.23
N GLN A 391 19.86 -20.66 -12.24
CA GLN A 391 20.23 -21.89 -11.58
C GLN A 391 20.28 -23.03 -12.58
N LYS A 392 21.49 -23.62 -12.73
CA LYS A 392 21.71 -24.74 -13.64
C LYS A 392 21.27 -26.06 -13.06
N ALA A 393 21.35 -26.23 -11.77
CA ALA A 393 21.01 -27.46 -11.08
C ALA A 393 20.02 -27.17 -9.96
N VAL A 394 18.97 -27.96 -9.93
CA VAL A 394 18.00 -28.03 -8.83
C VAL A 394 17.53 -26.70 -8.30
N ALA A 395 16.64 -26.06 -9.03
CA ALA A 395 15.69 -25.20 -8.36
C ALA A 395 14.54 -26.08 -7.90
N GLU A 396 14.35 -26.18 -6.61
CA GLU A 396 13.12 -26.74 -6.09
C GLU A 396 12.06 -25.67 -6.20
N ILE A 397 11.14 -25.83 -7.12
CA ILE A 397 9.94 -25.02 -7.19
C ILE A 397 8.84 -25.90 -6.61
N ASP A 398 8.57 -25.73 -5.34
CA ASP A 398 7.43 -26.37 -4.71
C ASP A 398 6.18 -25.46 -4.74
N LYS A 399 5.12 -25.88 -4.07
CA LYS A 399 3.81 -25.20 -4.05
C LYS A 399 3.87 -23.73 -3.65
N LYS A 400 4.98 -23.24 -3.11
CA LYS A 400 5.05 -21.92 -2.51
C LYS A 400 6.37 -21.19 -2.74
N HIS A 401 7.44 -21.87 -3.15
CA HIS A 401 8.74 -21.23 -3.22
C HIS A 401 9.66 -21.77 -4.30
N VAL A 402 10.52 -20.91 -4.79
CA VAL A 402 11.69 -21.26 -5.60
C VAL A 402 12.90 -21.20 -4.69
N THR A 403 13.59 -22.33 -4.50
CA THR A 403 14.86 -22.35 -3.76
C THR A 403 15.96 -21.92 -4.72
N LEU A 404 16.56 -20.77 -4.43
CA LEU A 404 17.72 -20.25 -5.14
C LEU A 404 18.95 -20.78 -4.39
N ASN A 405 19.62 -21.82 -4.88
CA ASN A 405 20.83 -22.35 -4.23
C ASN A 405 21.97 -21.34 -4.27
N GLY A 406 22.24 -20.69 -3.15
CA GLY A 406 23.44 -19.92 -2.89
C GLY A 406 24.40 -20.69 -1.98
N ASN A 407 25.68 -20.32 -1.93
CA ASN A 407 26.65 -20.89 -1.00
C ASN A 407 26.32 -20.48 0.45
N GLY A 408 25.42 -21.22 1.08
CA GLY A 408 25.34 -21.32 2.53
C GLY A 408 24.26 -20.56 3.28
N ASP A 409 23.71 -19.48 2.76
CA ASP A 409 22.61 -18.79 3.40
C ASP A 409 21.48 -18.49 2.39
N PHE A 410 20.38 -19.25 2.57
CA PHE A 410 19.07 -18.96 2.15
C PHE A 410 18.71 -18.11 1.00
N ASP A 411 18.48 -18.70 -0.11
CA ASP A 411 17.81 -17.92 -1.09
C ASP A 411 16.52 -18.63 -1.48
N LYS A 412 15.52 -18.47 -0.66
CA LYS A 412 14.15 -18.87 -0.99
C LYS A 412 13.36 -17.63 -1.35
N VAL A 413 12.80 -17.62 -2.55
CA VAL A 413 11.79 -16.66 -2.96
C VAL A 413 10.48 -17.39 -3.11
N TYR A 414 9.39 -16.74 -2.68
CA TYR A 414 8.08 -17.36 -2.61
C TYR A 414 7.25 -16.94 -3.81
N GLY A 415 6.56 -17.88 -4.43
CA GLY A 415 5.51 -17.56 -5.38
C GLY A 415 4.28 -17.01 -4.67
N ASN A 416 3.61 -16.08 -5.30
CA ASN A 416 2.31 -15.57 -4.87
C ASN A 416 1.28 -15.72 -6.00
N ALA A 417 0.08 -15.16 -5.82
CA ALA A 417 -1.00 -15.23 -6.81
C ALA A 417 -0.62 -14.55 -8.15
N ASN A 418 0.35 -13.62 -8.12
CA ASN A 418 0.77 -12.83 -9.28
C ASN A 418 2.06 -13.34 -9.93
N SER A 419 2.74 -14.31 -9.33
CA SER A 419 3.98 -14.88 -9.89
C SER A 419 3.73 -15.58 -11.21
N ILE A 420 4.58 -15.30 -12.20
CA ILE A 420 4.44 -15.81 -13.56
C ILE A 420 5.51 -16.87 -13.84
N TYR A 421 5.09 -18.04 -14.29
CA TYR A 421 5.98 -19.14 -14.68
C TYR A 421 5.86 -19.42 -16.16
N LEU A 422 6.98 -19.25 -16.86
CA LEU A 422 7.08 -19.45 -18.30
C LEU A 422 7.90 -20.71 -18.54
N THR A 423 7.28 -21.75 -19.11
CA THR A 423 7.97 -22.99 -19.43
C THR A 423 8.39 -23.04 -20.88
N ALA A 424 9.60 -23.46 -21.11
CA ALA A 424 10.20 -23.52 -22.43
C ALA A 424 10.93 -24.85 -22.66
N SER A 425 10.75 -25.44 -23.84
CA SER A 425 11.48 -26.64 -24.22
C SER A 425 12.90 -26.29 -24.67
N LEU A 426 13.84 -27.09 -24.20
CA LEU A 426 15.24 -27.00 -24.61
C LEU A 426 15.39 -27.44 -26.06
N LYS A 427 15.89 -26.56 -26.92
CA LYS A 427 16.18 -26.86 -28.30
C LYS A 427 17.59 -27.43 -28.48
N LYS A 428 18.55 -26.79 -27.86
CA LYS A 428 19.94 -27.21 -27.81
C LYS A 428 20.69 -26.45 -26.71
N VAL A 429 21.90 -26.92 -26.41
CA VAL A 429 22.85 -26.20 -25.58
C VAL A 429 23.94 -25.66 -26.48
N THR A 430 24.25 -24.38 -26.39
CA THR A 430 25.31 -23.71 -27.16
C THR A 430 26.37 -23.18 -26.22
N LYS A 431 27.63 -23.28 -26.62
CA LYS A 431 28.75 -22.69 -25.91
C LYS A 431 29.21 -21.42 -26.61
N THR A 432 29.33 -20.34 -25.83
CA THR A 432 29.99 -19.11 -26.29
C THR A 432 31.01 -18.69 -25.24
N GLY A 433 32.27 -18.61 -25.63
CA GLY A 433 33.36 -18.45 -24.68
C GLY A 433 33.44 -19.64 -23.71
N ASN A 434 33.41 -19.35 -22.40
CA ASN A 434 33.44 -20.35 -21.33
C ASN A 434 32.07 -20.66 -20.72
N LYS A 435 30.99 -20.14 -21.31
CA LYS A 435 29.64 -20.33 -20.80
C LYS A 435 28.81 -21.20 -21.73
N ASN A 436 28.02 -22.09 -21.15
CA ASN A 436 26.98 -22.85 -21.85
C ASN A 436 25.64 -22.18 -21.62
N TYR A 437 24.82 -22.12 -22.66
CA TYR A 437 23.44 -21.64 -22.50
C TYR A 437 22.41 -22.54 -23.17
N ALA A 438 21.23 -22.55 -22.58
CA ALA A 438 20.06 -23.14 -23.18
C ALA A 438 19.60 -22.26 -24.37
N VAL A 439 19.39 -22.89 -25.51
CA VAL A 439 18.67 -22.29 -26.63
C VAL A 439 17.25 -22.85 -26.58
N ILE A 440 16.28 -21.95 -26.48
CA ILE A 440 14.85 -22.27 -26.42
C ILE A 440 14.16 -21.81 -27.71
N SER A 441 13.05 -22.46 -28.08
CA SER A 441 12.31 -22.13 -29.30
C SER A 441 11.25 -21.03 -29.09
N GLY A 442 10.95 -20.73 -27.84
CA GLY A 442 9.87 -19.88 -27.39
C GLY A 442 9.30 -20.43 -26.08
N ILE A 443 8.18 -19.92 -25.66
CA ILE A 443 7.46 -20.37 -24.47
C ILE A 443 6.38 -21.36 -24.86
N ASP A 444 6.37 -22.49 -24.18
CA ASP A 444 5.38 -23.55 -24.41
C ASP A 444 4.12 -23.31 -23.59
N ASN A 445 4.27 -22.77 -22.36
CA ASN A 445 3.15 -22.48 -21.49
C ASN A 445 3.47 -21.35 -20.51
N VAL A 446 2.43 -20.58 -20.14
CA VAL A 446 2.46 -19.52 -19.12
C VAL A 446 1.46 -19.87 -18.02
N THR A 447 1.95 -19.88 -16.78
CA THR A 447 1.11 -20.13 -15.61
C THR A 447 1.25 -18.97 -14.66
N THR A 448 0.13 -18.39 -14.20
CA THR A 448 0.10 -17.34 -13.21
C THR A 448 -0.37 -17.89 -11.88
N GLY A 449 0.35 -17.53 -10.82
CA GLY A 449 0.06 -17.96 -9.46
C GLY A 449 0.54 -19.37 -9.14
N VAL A 450 0.74 -19.62 -7.86
CA VAL A 450 1.19 -20.93 -7.34
C VAL A 450 0.16 -21.62 -6.46
N LYS A 451 -1.08 -21.19 -6.53
CA LYS A 451 -2.17 -21.82 -5.77
C LYS A 451 -2.30 -23.27 -6.26
N ASN A 452 -1.63 -24.18 -5.57
CA ASN A 452 -1.58 -25.62 -5.85
C ASN A 452 -0.67 -26.09 -7.02
N ALA A 453 0.19 -25.25 -7.55
CA ALA A 453 1.17 -25.68 -8.55
C ALA A 453 2.40 -26.28 -7.87
N SER A 454 2.84 -27.45 -8.31
CA SER A 454 4.19 -27.94 -8.06
C SER A 454 4.92 -28.06 -9.39
N ILE A 455 6.03 -27.38 -9.50
CA ILE A 455 6.93 -27.52 -10.65
C ILE A 455 8.00 -28.52 -10.24
N LYS A 456 8.18 -29.56 -11.06
CA LYS A 456 9.18 -30.58 -10.75
C LYS A 456 10.57 -30.00 -10.75
N THR A 457 11.37 -30.44 -9.80
CA THR A 457 12.80 -30.18 -9.77
C THR A 457 13.52 -31.01 -10.82
N TRP A 458 14.56 -30.43 -11.39
CA TRP A 458 15.40 -31.06 -12.39
C TRP A 458 16.88 -30.94 -12.00
N THR A 459 17.66 -31.92 -12.42
CA THR A 459 19.09 -31.98 -12.19
C THR A 459 19.87 -31.83 -13.48
N GLU A 460 20.96 -31.08 -13.45
CA GLU A 460 21.91 -31.00 -14.57
C GLU A 460 22.54 -32.36 -14.82
N THR A 461 22.74 -32.73 -16.08
CA THR A 461 23.36 -33.98 -16.46
C THR A 461 24.80 -33.77 -16.94
N GLN A 462 25.58 -34.88 -17.01
CA GLN A 462 26.94 -34.86 -17.52
C GLN A 462 27.02 -34.31 -18.95
N ALA A 463 25.99 -34.52 -19.78
CA ALA A 463 25.93 -34.01 -21.13
C ALA A 463 26.02 -32.46 -21.21
N GLN A 464 25.62 -31.74 -20.18
CA GLN A 464 25.77 -30.29 -20.11
C GLN A 464 27.20 -29.85 -19.84
N THR A 465 27.95 -30.61 -19.06
CA THR A 465 29.32 -30.27 -18.69
C THR A 465 30.31 -30.51 -19.88
N ASP A 466 29.96 -31.41 -20.78
CA ASP A 466 30.78 -31.75 -21.94
C ASP A 466 30.46 -30.92 -23.20
N ALA A 467 29.68 -29.85 -23.06
CA ALA A 467 29.18 -29.06 -24.19
C ALA A 467 30.23 -28.15 -24.79
N ASP A 468 31.25 -28.73 -25.39
CA ASP A 468 32.11 -28.06 -26.41
C ASP A 468 31.43 -27.99 -27.78
N LYS A 469 30.24 -28.55 -27.91
CA LYS A 469 29.46 -28.68 -29.14
C LYS A 469 28.03 -28.24 -28.90
N ASP A 470 27.37 -27.79 -29.96
CA ASP A 470 25.94 -27.59 -29.97
C ASP A 470 25.24 -28.93 -29.78
N LEU A 471 24.57 -29.10 -28.64
CA LEU A 471 23.75 -30.27 -28.38
C LEU A 471 22.30 -30.02 -28.80
N LYS A 472 21.72 -30.96 -29.55
CA LYS A 472 20.27 -30.92 -29.81
C LYS A 472 19.50 -31.43 -28.60
N ALA A 473 18.27 -30.96 -28.45
CA ALA A 473 17.40 -31.40 -27.33
C ALA A 473 17.30 -32.93 -27.24
N LYS A 474 17.26 -33.63 -28.39
CA LYS A 474 17.22 -35.11 -28.44
C LYS A 474 18.47 -35.78 -27.88
N ASP A 475 19.60 -35.09 -27.83
CA ASP A 475 20.86 -35.61 -27.33
C ASP A 475 21.04 -35.30 -25.86
N TRP A 476 20.07 -34.60 -25.27
CA TRP A 476 20.01 -34.20 -23.88
C TRP A 476 19.38 -35.29 -23.03
N THR A 477 20.08 -35.79 -22.05
CA THR A 477 19.62 -36.87 -21.18
C THR A 477 19.01 -36.41 -19.87
N GLY A 478 19.06 -35.11 -19.60
CA GLY A 478 18.46 -34.49 -18.44
C GLY A 478 17.03 -34.02 -18.71
N THR A 479 16.34 -33.65 -17.67
CA THR A 479 14.94 -33.19 -17.72
C THR A 479 14.79 -31.68 -17.74
N SER A 480 15.86 -30.91 -17.42
CA SER A 480 15.88 -29.47 -17.63
C SER A 480 17.28 -28.91 -17.71
N TYR A 481 17.39 -27.70 -18.24
CA TYR A 481 18.63 -26.95 -18.23
C TYR A 481 18.72 -25.92 -17.09
N GLY A 482 17.61 -25.49 -16.56
CA GLY A 482 17.63 -24.59 -15.43
C GLY A 482 16.44 -23.67 -15.33
N VAL A 483 16.49 -22.81 -14.34
CA VAL A 483 15.49 -21.80 -14.05
C VAL A 483 16.12 -20.44 -14.00
N TYR A 484 15.50 -19.49 -14.67
CA TYR A 484 15.90 -18.08 -14.71
C TYR A 484 14.85 -17.29 -13.95
N THR A 485 15.11 -17.02 -12.68
CA THR A 485 14.15 -16.39 -11.78
C THR A 485 14.37 -14.90 -11.70
N LEU A 486 13.29 -14.15 -11.87
CA LEU A 486 13.18 -12.74 -11.58
C LEU A 486 12.40 -12.59 -10.27
N PHE A 487 12.92 -11.86 -9.29
CA PHE A 487 12.32 -11.77 -7.96
C PHE A 487 12.48 -10.38 -7.36
N LYS A 488 11.66 -10.07 -6.35
CA LYS A 488 11.85 -8.91 -5.47
C LYS A 488 12.60 -9.33 -4.22
N ASP A 489 13.44 -8.44 -3.70
CA ASP A 489 14.19 -8.65 -2.46
C ASP A 489 13.30 -8.83 -1.22
N ASN A 490 12.00 -8.50 -1.32
CA ASN A 490 11.00 -8.85 -0.31
C ASN A 490 10.63 -10.34 -0.28
N GLY A 491 11.25 -11.16 -1.13
CA GLY A 491 11.11 -12.60 -1.13
C GLY A 491 10.11 -13.17 -2.12
N TYR A 492 9.58 -12.38 -3.06
CA TYR A 492 8.58 -12.87 -4.02
C TYR A 492 9.12 -13.03 -5.43
N VAL A 493 8.68 -14.11 -6.10
CA VAL A 493 8.91 -14.34 -7.53
C VAL A 493 8.01 -13.43 -8.33
N ILE A 494 8.60 -12.62 -9.21
CA ILE A 494 7.88 -11.88 -10.24
C ILE A 494 7.60 -12.81 -11.42
N ALA A 495 8.66 -13.40 -11.98
CA ALA A 495 8.57 -14.36 -13.06
C ALA A 495 9.72 -15.37 -13.04
N ALA A 496 9.51 -16.52 -13.63
CA ALA A 496 10.57 -17.50 -13.84
C ALA A 496 10.43 -18.17 -15.20
N VAL A 497 11.52 -18.18 -15.99
CA VAL A 497 11.63 -19.02 -17.18
C VAL A 497 12.21 -20.35 -16.77
N VAL A 498 11.42 -21.43 -16.96
CA VAL A 498 11.80 -22.79 -16.63
C VAL A 498 12.05 -23.56 -17.92
N VAL A 499 13.32 -23.93 -18.13
CA VAL A 499 13.75 -24.63 -19.35
C VAL A 499 13.80 -26.13 -19.08
N GLY A 500 13.00 -26.86 -19.79
CA GLY A 500 12.88 -28.32 -19.65
C GLY A 500 13.03 -29.07 -20.95
N ASP A 501 12.93 -30.38 -20.84
CA ASP A 501 12.95 -31.32 -21.92
C ASP A 501 11.54 -31.36 -22.51
N ASP A 502 11.39 -31.12 -23.71
CA ASP A 502 10.23 -31.06 -24.59
C ASP A 502 8.78 -31.00 -23.97
N ALA A 503 7.74 -30.88 -24.80
CA ALA A 503 6.33 -30.73 -24.44
C ALA A 503 5.75 -31.79 -23.46
N ALA A 504 6.42 -32.92 -23.25
CA ALA A 504 5.99 -33.91 -22.26
C ALA A 504 6.18 -33.41 -20.81
N SER A 505 7.10 -32.50 -20.57
CA SER A 505 7.31 -31.88 -19.25
C SER A 505 6.19 -30.93 -18.85
N THR A 506 5.49 -30.35 -19.82
CA THR A 506 4.38 -29.41 -19.57
C THR A 506 3.14 -30.07 -18.98
N LYS A 507 2.92 -31.36 -19.23
CA LYS A 507 1.81 -32.14 -18.66
C LYS A 507 1.93 -32.31 -17.13
N ASN A 508 3.07 -32.04 -16.55
CA ASN A 508 3.33 -32.19 -15.12
C ASN A 508 3.33 -30.87 -14.35
N LEU A 509 3.00 -29.78 -15.01
CA LEU A 509 3.02 -28.42 -14.42
C LEU A 509 1.69 -27.99 -13.83
N VAL A 510 0.65 -28.78 -13.99
CA VAL A 510 -0.67 -28.43 -13.49
C VAL A 510 -1.20 -29.56 -12.63
N TYR A 511 -1.27 -29.32 -11.34
CA TYR A 511 -2.34 -29.83 -10.45
C TYR A 511 -2.31 -29.09 -9.12
#